data_d5ef558ccef218492914b90e8aa790ad
#
_entry.id   d5ef558ccef218492914b90e8aa790ad
#
_cell.length_a   1.000
_cell.length_b   1.000
_cell.length_c   1.000
_cell.angle_alpha   90.00
_cell.angle_beta   90.00
_cell.angle_gamma   90.00
#
_symmetry.space_group_name_H-M   'P 1'
#
loop_
_entity.id
_entity.type
_entity.pdbx_description
1 polymer ?
#
loop_
_entity_poly.entity_id
_entity_poly.type
_entity_poly.pdbx_seq_one_letter_code
_entity_poly.pdbx_strand_id
1 'polypeptide(L)'
;MHTRGLKLQFIMFLSALVVFPMPGRAQMQNIAEKLGHPANSKLLIIHGDDLAVAHSVDVATFRALDEKAISSASIMMTCPWVTEVAAYAKAHPDADLGLHLTLTSEWETYKWGPVAPKDLVPGLLDADGYLYPDNASVTKHATAEEVEREIRAQVELALKMGIHPTHLDMHMGTAAARPDYYAALVKVAHEYKLPFLAVRAHALSDTALSMLSDKDIVLDSVVIFGPQVSPGEWTSTYVKRLAELKPGVHYLIVHLGYDDSELQAVTVNHPDYGAAWRERDFHAVMSPEFKKALEDNHIIVIGWKDLKKLL
;
A
#
# COMPACT_ATOMS: atom_id res chain seq x y z
N MET A 1 68.01 -51.81 30.39
CA MET A 1 67.51 -50.48 29.94
C MET A 1 66.04 -50.62 29.63
N HIS A 2 65.16 -50.12 30.55
CA HIS A 2 63.72 -50.21 30.42
C HIS A 2 63.17 -48.85 30.01
N THR A 3 62.57 -48.78 28.85
CA THR A 3 61.85 -47.60 28.38
C THR A 3 60.36 -47.78 28.75
N ARG A 4 59.86 -46.96 29.69
CA ARG A 4 58.47 -46.88 30.04
C ARG A 4 57.73 -45.99 29.01
N GLY A 5 56.79 -46.61 28.28
CA GLY A 5 55.86 -45.87 27.41
C GLY A 5 54.76 -45.15 28.20
N LEU A 6 54.65 -43.87 27.99
CA LEU A 6 53.62 -43.01 28.59
C LEU A 6 52.32 -43.12 27.74
N LYS A 7 51.27 -43.68 28.32
CA LYS A 7 49.92 -43.71 27.69
C LYS A 7 49.25 -42.37 27.93
N LEU A 8 49.05 -41.59 26.84
CA LEU A 8 48.28 -40.35 26.85
C LEU A 8 46.77 -40.72 26.78
N GLN A 9 46.02 -40.49 27.83
CA GLN A 9 44.56 -40.61 27.82
C GLN A 9 43.98 -39.34 27.26
N PHE A 10 43.32 -39.43 26.08
CA PHE A 10 42.51 -38.36 25.49
C PHE A 10 41.15 -38.30 26.24
N ILE A 11 40.96 -37.27 27.03
CA ILE A 11 39.65 -36.94 27.61
C ILE A 11 38.88 -36.11 26.57
N MET A 12 37.88 -36.75 25.91
CA MET A 12 36.93 -36.06 25.04
C MET A 12 35.98 -35.27 25.94
N PHE A 13 36.12 -33.92 25.93
CA PHE A 13 35.10 -33.04 26.46
C PHE A 13 33.93 -33.00 25.47
N LEU A 14 32.83 -33.63 25.82
CA LEU A 14 31.56 -33.51 25.10
C LEU A 14 30.92 -32.17 25.49
N SER A 15 31.17 -31.13 24.68
CA SER A 15 30.50 -29.83 24.84
C SER A 15 29.03 -30.00 24.45
N ALA A 16 28.15 -30.12 25.42
CA ALA A 16 26.70 -30.03 25.21
C ALA A 16 26.38 -28.62 24.71
N LEU A 17 26.00 -28.51 23.45
CA LEU A 17 25.49 -27.28 22.88
C LEU A 17 24.11 -27.01 23.49
N VAL A 18 24.05 -26.16 24.52
CA VAL A 18 22.78 -25.71 25.10
C VAL A 18 22.20 -24.70 24.08
N VAL A 19 21.28 -25.18 23.23
CA VAL A 19 20.48 -24.33 22.38
C VAL A 19 19.46 -23.63 23.28
N PHE A 20 19.75 -22.39 23.66
CA PHE A 20 18.73 -21.53 24.25
C PHE A 20 17.68 -21.28 23.19
N PRO A 21 16.38 -21.51 23.44
CA PRO A 21 15.36 -21.06 22.54
C PRO A 21 15.45 -19.53 22.48
N MET A 22 15.77 -18.98 21.31
CA MET A 22 15.61 -17.54 21.10
C MET A 22 14.16 -17.20 21.43
N PRO A 23 13.88 -16.08 22.15
CA PRO A 23 12.51 -15.62 22.34
C PRO A 23 11.86 -15.53 20.99
N GLY A 24 10.77 -16.28 20.80
CA GLY A 24 10.14 -16.47 19.53
C GLY A 24 9.78 -15.12 18.93
N ARG A 25 10.19 -14.87 17.68
CA ARG A 25 9.40 -14.03 16.78
C ARG A 25 7.98 -14.53 16.93
N ALA A 26 7.06 -13.69 17.43
CA ALA A 26 5.66 -14.06 17.51
C ALA A 26 5.29 -14.66 16.17
N GLN A 27 4.79 -15.89 16.18
CA GLN A 27 4.43 -16.59 14.96
C GLN A 27 3.26 -15.79 14.40
N MET A 28 3.56 -14.93 13.42
CA MET A 28 2.54 -14.09 12.80
C MET A 28 1.47 -15.05 12.28
N GLN A 29 0.27 -14.91 12.83
CA GLN A 29 -0.83 -15.82 12.54
C GLN A 29 -1.14 -15.77 11.05
N ASN A 30 -1.41 -16.92 10.45
CA ASN A 30 -1.76 -17.03 9.06
C ASN A 30 -3.08 -16.27 8.79
N ILE A 31 -3.01 -15.18 8.03
CA ILE A 31 -4.16 -14.33 7.74
C ILE A 31 -5.24 -15.12 6.98
N ALA A 32 -4.84 -16.04 6.09
CA ALA A 32 -5.80 -16.86 5.36
C ALA A 32 -6.67 -17.69 6.32
N GLU A 33 -6.07 -18.34 7.32
CA GLU A 33 -6.80 -19.11 8.32
C GLU A 33 -7.72 -18.24 9.18
N LYS A 34 -7.28 -17.03 9.55
CA LYS A 34 -8.12 -16.06 10.26
C LYS A 34 -9.35 -15.64 9.47
N LEU A 35 -9.23 -15.59 8.13
CA LEU A 35 -10.33 -15.29 7.22
C LEU A 35 -11.17 -16.54 6.85
N GLY A 36 -10.85 -17.71 7.41
CA GLY A 36 -11.57 -18.97 7.16
C GLY A 36 -11.16 -19.68 5.86
N HIS A 37 -10.01 -19.35 5.31
CA HIS A 37 -9.43 -20.01 4.13
C HIS A 37 -8.32 -21.01 4.53
N PRO A 38 -8.03 -22.01 3.70
CA PRO A 38 -6.87 -22.89 3.92
C PRO A 38 -5.56 -22.10 4.05
N ALA A 39 -4.66 -22.56 4.90
CA ALA A 39 -3.37 -21.89 5.18
C ALA A 39 -2.50 -21.63 3.95
N ASN A 40 -2.67 -22.43 2.90
CA ASN A 40 -1.95 -22.32 1.63
C ASN A 40 -2.70 -21.55 0.54
N SER A 41 -3.76 -20.82 0.89
CA SER A 41 -4.51 -19.99 -0.06
C SER A 41 -3.69 -18.83 -0.58
N LYS A 42 -3.93 -18.45 -1.83
CA LYS A 42 -3.45 -17.21 -2.43
C LYS A 42 -4.55 -16.17 -2.32
N LEU A 43 -4.36 -15.18 -1.45
CA LEU A 43 -5.30 -14.08 -1.25
C LEU A 43 -4.75 -12.84 -1.94
N LEU A 44 -5.59 -12.12 -2.67
CA LEU A 44 -5.20 -10.94 -3.43
C LEU A 44 -6.17 -9.79 -3.20
N ILE A 45 -5.62 -8.64 -2.80
CA ILE A 45 -6.29 -7.35 -2.87
C ILE A 45 -5.90 -6.73 -4.21
N ILE A 46 -6.87 -6.43 -5.07
CA ILE A 46 -6.67 -5.68 -6.30
C ILE A 46 -7.09 -4.24 -6.00
N HIS A 47 -6.14 -3.33 -6.00
CA HIS A 47 -6.32 -1.99 -5.41
C HIS A 47 -6.08 -0.87 -6.42
N GLY A 48 -7.05 0.05 -6.51
CA GLY A 48 -6.94 1.27 -7.30
C GLY A 48 -6.46 2.45 -6.45
N ASP A 49 -5.27 2.96 -6.76
CA ASP A 49 -4.72 4.16 -6.13
C ASP A 49 -5.32 5.44 -6.75
N ASP A 50 -5.12 6.58 -6.10
CA ASP A 50 -5.29 7.96 -6.56
C ASP A 50 -6.74 8.42 -6.83
N LEU A 51 -7.79 7.83 -6.23
CA LEU A 51 -9.13 8.43 -6.30
C LEU A 51 -9.11 9.90 -5.85
N ALA A 52 -9.92 10.71 -6.49
CA ALA A 52 -10.08 12.15 -6.31
C ALA A 52 -9.00 13.01 -6.98
N VAL A 53 -7.98 12.42 -7.60
CA VAL A 53 -6.94 13.22 -8.29
C VAL A 53 -7.47 13.87 -9.58
N ALA A 54 -8.34 13.18 -10.33
CA ALA A 54 -8.97 13.67 -11.56
C ALA A 54 -10.30 12.94 -11.78
N HIS A 55 -11.26 13.58 -12.44
CA HIS A 55 -12.55 12.95 -12.78
C HIS A 55 -12.38 11.68 -13.62
N SER A 56 -11.47 11.72 -14.59
CA SER A 56 -11.14 10.55 -15.44
C SER A 56 -10.66 9.34 -14.64
N VAL A 57 -9.96 9.56 -13.51
CA VAL A 57 -9.53 8.52 -12.58
C VAL A 57 -10.71 8.00 -11.78
N ASP A 58 -11.55 8.91 -11.26
CA ASP A 58 -12.70 8.56 -10.44
C ASP A 58 -13.68 7.68 -11.22
N VAL A 59 -14.08 8.08 -12.43
CA VAL A 59 -15.05 7.33 -13.25
C VAL A 59 -14.51 5.94 -13.65
N ALA A 60 -13.23 5.85 -14.01
CA ALA A 60 -12.62 4.55 -14.33
C ALA A 60 -12.57 3.63 -13.11
N THR A 61 -12.20 4.17 -11.94
CA THR A 61 -12.11 3.40 -10.70
C THR A 61 -13.48 2.98 -10.18
N PHE A 62 -14.49 3.86 -10.22
CA PHE A 62 -15.86 3.52 -9.84
C PHE A 62 -16.41 2.38 -10.70
N ARG A 63 -16.21 2.46 -12.02
CA ARG A 63 -16.60 1.39 -12.92
C ARG A 63 -15.91 0.07 -12.58
N ALA A 64 -14.61 0.09 -12.30
CA ALA A 64 -13.87 -1.12 -11.94
C ALA A 64 -14.32 -1.72 -10.60
N LEU A 65 -14.72 -0.89 -9.61
CA LEU A 65 -15.34 -1.31 -8.35
C LEU A 65 -16.72 -1.94 -8.58
N ASP A 66 -17.58 -1.27 -9.35
CA ASP A 66 -18.96 -1.72 -9.63
C ASP A 66 -18.97 -3.04 -10.39
N GLU A 67 -18.06 -3.22 -11.36
CA GLU A 67 -17.88 -4.47 -12.13
C GLU A 67 -17.03 -5.51 -11.37
N LYS A 68 -16.55 -5.20 -10.16
CA LYS A 68 -15.71 -6.07 -9.31
C LYS A 68 -14.41 -6.51 -9.99
N ALA A 69 -13.87 -5.67 -10.86
CA ALA A 69 -12.55 -5.87 -11.46
C ALA A 69 -11.42 -5.53 -10.48
N ILE A 70 -11.70 -4.64 -9.52
CA ILE A 70 -10.86 -4.36 -8.35
C ILE A 70 -11.66 -4.58 -7.06
N SER A 71 -10.98 -4.80 -5.94
CA SER A 71 -11.63 -5.09 -4.66
C SER A 71 -11.59 -3.95 -3.67
N SER A 72 -10.76 -2.95 -3.90
CA SER A 72 -10.66 -1.74 -3.06
C SER A 72 -10.02 -0.58 -3.83
N ALA A 73 -10.14 0.63 -3.28
CA ALA A 73 -9.45 1.82 -3.79
C ALA A 73 -9.11 2.78 -2.64
N SER A 74 -8.20 3.72 -2.86
CA SER A 74 -7.83 4.73 -1.86
C SER A 74 -7.86 6.16 -2.40
N ILE A 75 -8.23 7.09 -1.52
CA ILE A 75 -8.67 8.45 -1.82
C ILE A 75 -7.59 9.47 -1.45
N MET A 76 -7.19 10.32 -2.37
CA MET A 76 -6.34 11.49 -2.12
C MET A 76 -7.18 12.65 -1.58
N MET A 77 -7.26 12.78 -0.25
CA MET A 77 -8.07 13.81 0.41
C MET A 77 -7.60 15.25 0.14
N THR A 78 -6.41 15.40 -0.39
CA THR A 78 -5.80 16.68 -0.78
C THR A 78 -6.30 17.21 -2.14
N CYS A 79 -6.97 16.37 -2.92
CA CYS A 79 -7.35 16.67 -4.32
C CYS A 79 -8.80 17.17 -4.45
N PRO A 80 -9.09 18.04 -5.42
CA PRO A 80 -10.40 18.72 -5.53
C PRO A 80 -11.59 17.78 -5.80
N TRP A 81 -11.38 16.65 -6.52
CA TRP A 81 -12.45 15.73 -6.89
C TRP A 81 -12.95 14.86 -5.72
N VAL A 82 -12.41 15.03 -4.53
CA VAL A 82 -12.85 14.31 -3.30
C VAL A 82 -14.36 14.44 -3.04
N THR A 83 -15.02 15.51 -3.51
CA THR A 83 -16.47 15.68 -3.36
C THR A 83 -17.26 14.70 -4.24
N GLU A 84 -16.77 14.34 -5.41
CA GLU A 84 -17.34 13.30 -6.26
C GLU A 84 -17.20 11.94 -5.60
N VAL A 85 -16.01 11.64 -5.08
CA VAL A 85 -15.75 10.38 -4.35
C VAL A 85 -16.63 10.28 -3.11
N ALA A 86 -16.86 11.37 -2.37
CA ALA A 86 -17.77 11.38 -1.23
C ALA A 86 -19.24 11.07 -1.64
N ALA A 87 -19.67 11.58 -2.78
CA ALA A 87 -20.99 11.26 -3.33
C ALA A 87 -21.09 9.78 -3.73
N TYR A 88 -20.06 9.23 -4.37
CA TYR A 88 -19.98 7.80 -4.68
C TYR A 88 -20.00 6.95 -3.40
N ALA A 89 -19.17 7.25 -2.41
CA ALA A 89 -19.12 6.53 -1.13
C ALA A 89 -20.48 6.50 -0.42
N LYS A 90 -21.22 7.61 -0.47
CA LYS A 90 -22.58 7.69 0.08
C LYS A 90 -23.58 6.81 -0.68
N ALA A 91 -23.47 6.71 -1.99
CA ALA A 91 -24.34 5.88 -2.82
C ALA A 91 -23.96 4.38 -2.72
N HIS A 92 -22.71 4.07 -2.40
CA HIS A 92 -22.14 2.72 -2.35
C HIS A 92 -21.52 2.46 -0.95
N PRO A 93 -22.32 2.33 0.13
CA PRO A 93 -21.79 2.18 1.50
C PRO A 93 -20.98 0.91 1.70
N ASP A 94 -21.12 -0.03 0.78
CA ASP A 94 -20.35 -1.29 0.76
C ASP A 94 -19.07 -1.23 -0.06
N ALA A 95 -18.75 -0.12 -0.72
CA ALA A 95 -17.47 0.05 -1.39
C ALA A 95 -16.30 0.00 -0.40
N ASP A 96 -15.21 -0.63 -0.79
CA ASP A 96 -14.00 -0.74 0.03
C ASP A 96 -13.06 0.42 -0.30
N LEU A 97 -13.24 1.54 0.40
CA LEU A 97 -12.53 2.78 0.17
C LEU A 97 -11.64 3.13 1.36
N GLY A 98 -10.34 3.25 1.11
CA GLY A 98 -9.33 3.72 2.06
C GLY A 98 -8.88 5.14 1.81
N LEU A 99 -7.83 5.58 2.51
CA LEU A 99 -7.20 6.87 2.26
C LEU A 99 -5.80 6.66 1.71
N HIS A 100 -5.53 7.28 0.57
CA HIS A 100 -4.22 7.39 -0.05
C HIS A 100 -3.48 8.58 0.54
N LEU A 101 -2.80 8.35 1.67
CA LEU A 101 -2.16 9.39 2.46
C LEU A 101 -1.16 10.17 1.62
N THR A 102 -1.49 11.39 1.30
CA THR A 102 -0.81 12.20 0.30
C THR A 102 0.03 13.28 0.99
N LEU A 103 1.36 13.21 0.76
CA LEU A 103 2.34 14.14 1.33
C LEU A 103 3.20 14.81 0.23
N THR A 104 2.94 14.47 -1.03
CA THR A 104 3.65 14.98 -2.23
C THR A 104 2.66 15.45 -3.28
N SER A 105 3.11 16.32 -4.20
CA SER A 105 2.34 16.82 -5.35
C SER A 105 3.26 16.91 -6.58
N GLU A 106 3.44 15.78 -7.26
CA GLU A 106 4.49 15.57 -8.26
C GLU A 106 4.17 16.14 -9.65
N TRP A 107 2.88 16.31 -10.00
CA TRP A 107 2.51 16.75 -11.34
C TRP A 107 2.90 18.21 -11.61
N GLU A 108 3.24 18.53 -12.84
CA GLU A 108 3.88 19.80 -13.19
C GLU A 108 2.93 21.00 -13.10
N THR A 109 1.76 20.91 -13.73
CA THR A 109 0.81 22.01 -13.90
C THR A 109 -0.45 21.89 -13.06
N TYR A 110 -0.69 20.74 -12.48
CA TYR A 110 -1.81 20.45 -11.60
C TYR A 110 -1.30 20.08 -10.22
N LYS A 111 -1.43 21.01 -9.27
CA LYS A 111 -0.84 20.94 -7.95
C LYS A 111 -1.91 20.93 -6.86
N TRP A 112 -1.62 20.24 -5.78
CA TRP A 112 -2.44 20.23 -4.58
C TRP A 112 -1.63 20.57 -3.33
N GLY A 113 -2.32 21.13 -2.35
CA GLY A 113 -1.74 21.47 -1.04
C GLY A 113 -2.18 20.49 0.05
N PRO A 114 -1.76 20.71 1.29
CA PRO A 114 -2.15 19.91 2.44
C PRO A 114 -3.61 20.16 2.82
N VAL A 115 -4.20 19.20 3.55
CA VAL A 115 -5.50 19.35 4.21
C VAL A 115 -5.36 20.15 5.51
N ALA A 116 -4.27 19.94 6.24
CA ALA A 116 -3.96 20.71 7.43
C ALA A 116 -3.72 22.19 7.09
N PRO A 117 -4.00 23.15 8.03
CA PRO A 117 -3.61 24.53 7.84
C PRO A 117 -2.12 24.68 7.51
N LYS A 118 -1.81 25.43 6.46
CA LYS A 118 -0.45 25.56 5.89
C LYS A 118 0.59 26.05 6.91
N ASP A 119 0.19 26.92 7.81
CA ASP A 119 1.02 27.44 8.89
C ASP A 119 1.39 26.40 9.97
N LEU A 120 0.66 25.28 10.00
CA LEU A 120 0.90 24.18 10.91
C LEU A 120 1.74 23.04 10.31
N VAL A 121 1.98 23.08 9.01
CA VAL A 121 2.76 22.08 8.24
C VAL A 121 3.71 22.72 7.23
N PRO A 122 4.45 23.79 7.60
CA PRO A 122 5.29 24.54 6.65
C PRO A 122 6.39 23.69 6.04
N GLY A 123 6.87 22.65 6.74
CA GLY A 123 7.89 21.73 6.23
C GLY A 123 7.40 20.78 5.13
N LEU A 124 6.09 20.68 4.91
CA LEU A 124 5.52 19.91 3.78
C LEU A 124 5.39 20.73 2.50
N LEU A 125 5.63 22.06 2.56
CA LEU A 125 5.28 22.99 1.48
C LEU A 125 6.50 23.49 0.72
N ASP A 126 6.34 23.58 -0.59
CA ASP A 126 7.25 24.31 -1.47
C ASP A 126 7.06 25.85 -1.34
N ALA A 127 7.84 26.61 -2.11
CA ALA A 127 7.81 28.08 -2.06
C ALA A 127 6.46 28.67 -2.52
N ASP A 128 5.68 27.94 -3.31
CA ASP A 128 4.38 28.35 -3.82
C ASP A 128 3.22 27.90 -2.91
N GLY A 129 3.53 27.15 -1.85
CA GLY A 129 2.58 26.68 -0.84
C GLY A 129 1.80 25.43 -1.28
N TYR A 130 2.34 24.64 -2.19
CA TYR A 130 1.89 23.30 -2.53
C TYR A 130 2.73 22.26 -1.81
N LEU A 131 2.27 21.01 -1.76
CA LEU A 131 3.12 19.91 -1.29
C LEU A 131 4.34 19.75 -2.20
N TYR A 132 5.48 19.32 -1.65
CA TYR A 132 6.70 19.06 -2.43
C TYR A 132 6.45 17.98 -3.49
N PRO A 133 7.19 18.03 -4.62
CA PRO A 133 6.95 17.08 -5.73
C PRO A 133 7.54 15.68 -5.50
N ASP A 134 8.38 15.49 -4.47
CA ASP A 134 9.13 14.25 -4.29
C ASP A 134 9.47 13.95 -2.82
N ASN A 135 9.75 12.67 -2.56
CA ASN A 135 10.09 12.16 -1.23
C ASN A 135 11.37 12.78 -0.66
N ALA A 136 12.37 13.09 -1.50
CA ALA A 136 13.64 13.65 -1.05
C ALA A 136 13.43 15.05 -0.46
N SER A 137 12.61 15.87 -1.10
CA SER A 137 12.24 17.20 -0.63
C SER A 137 11.45 17.13 0.68
N VAL A 138 10.43 16.27 0.77
CA VAL A 138 9.65 16.06 2.00
C VAL A 138 10.55 15.59 3.14
N THR A 139 11.38 14.58 2.93
CA THR A 139 12.25 14.04 3.99
C THR A 139 13.32 15.02 4.47
N LYS A 140 13.69 15.97 3.62
CA LYS A 140 14.65 17.04 3.97
C LYS A 140 14.05 18.15 4.82
N HIS A 141 12.77 18.47 4.62
CA HIS A 141 12.19 19.68 5.20
C HIS A 141 11.13 19.42 6.27
N ALA A 142 10.31 18.37 6.12
CA ALA A 142 9.22 18.11 7.04
C ALA A 142 9.67 17.41 8.33
N THR A 143 9.02 17.73 9.42
CA THR A 143 9.13 17.01 10.69
C THR A 143 8.11 15.88 10.77
N ALA A 144 8.34 14.91 11.66
CA ALA A 144 7.38 13.82 11.89
C ALA A 144 6.05 14.33 12.47
N GLU A 145 6.09 15.41 13.25
CA GLU A 145 4.90 16.06 13.82
C GLU A 145 4.03 16.72 12.75
N GLU A 146 4.65 17.32 11.73
CA GLU A 146 3.93 17.89 10.58
C GLU A 146 3.28 16.78 9.75
N VAL A 147 4.02 15.68 9.50
CA VAL A 147 3.50 14.50 8.82
C VAL A 147 2.32 13.89 9.59
N GLU A 148 2.44 13.69 10.91
CA GLU A 148 1.34 13.20 11.76
C GLU A 148 0.12 14.11 11.66
N ARG A 149 0.32 15.42 11.70
CA ARG A 149 -0.76 16.41 11.63
C ARG A 149 -1.49 16.36 10.31
N GLU A 150 -0.76 16.25 9.22
CA GLU A 150 -1.34 16.13 7.89
C GLU A 150 -2.11 14.81 7.72
N ILE A 151 -1.52 13.67 8.10
CA ILE A 151 -2.21 12.38 8.07
C ILE A 151 -3.51 12.42 8.86
N ARG A 152 -3.49 12.99 10.05
CA ARG A 152 -4.67 13.16 10.90
C ARG A 152 -5.72 14.03 10.24
N ALA A 153 -5.32 15.16 9.65
CA ALA A 153 -6.22 16.08 8.97
C ALA A 153 -6.93 15.40 7.78
N GLN A 154 -6.23 14.55 7.02
CA GLN A 154 -6.81 13.78 5.93
C GLN A 154 -7.86 12.79 6.44
N VAL A 155 -7.59 12.07 7.54
CA VAL A 155 -8.57 11.16 8.16
C VAL A 155 -9.79 11.94 8.67
N GLU A 156 -9.59 13.05 9.36
CA GLU A 156 -10.68 13.85 9.92
C GLU A 156 -11.54 14.50 8.83
N LEU A 157 -10.93 14.96 7.73
CA LEU A 157 -11.67 15.47 6.57
C LEU A 157 -12.54 14.39 5.94
N ALA A 158 -12.02 13.18 5.75
CA ALA A 158 -12.78 12.06 5.22
C ALA A 158 -14.01 11.77 6.09
N LEU A 159 -13.83 11.65 7.40
CA LEU A 159 -14.93 11.43 8.35
C LEU A 159 -15.96 12.57 8.31
N LYS A 160 -15.51 13.83 8.24
CA LYS A 160 -16.38 15.00 8.13
C LYS A 160 -17.20 14.99 6.84
N MET A 161 -16.66 14.46 5.75
CA MET A 161 -17.36 14.30 4.47
C MET A 161 -18.26 13.07 4.42
N GLY A 162 -18.33 12.28 5.50
CA GLY A 162 -19.13 11.06 5.58
C GLY A 162 -18.47 9.85 4.92
N ILE A 163 -17.17 9.93 4.60
CA ILE A 163 -16.37 8.81 4.14
C ILE A 163 -15.83 8.07 5.38
N HIS A 164 -16.11 6.77 5.46
CA HIS A 164 -15.62 5.90 6.54
C HIS A 164 -14.51 4.99 6.02
N PRO A 165 -13.24 5.38 6.11
CA PRO A 165 -12.14 4.64 5.49
C PRO A 165 -12.04 3.23 6.02
N THR A 166 -11.70 2.30 5.12
CA THR A 166 -11.48 0.89 5.45
C THR A 166 -10.03 0.63 5.82
N HIS A 167 -9.10 1.41 5.31
CA HIS A 167 -7.65 1.28 5.50
C HIS A 167 -6.92 2.59 5.20
N LEU A 168 -5.61 2.59 5.47
CA LEU A 168 -4.67 3.64 5.08
C LEU A 168 -3.55 3.05 4.24
N ASP A 169 -3.22 3.70 3.13
CA ASP A 169 -2.02 3.44 2.34
C ASP A 169 -1.28 4.74 2.02
N MET A 170 -0.34 4.76 1.08
CA MET A 170 0.62 5.87 1.00
C MET A 170 0.92 6.25 -0.44
N HIS A 171 0.53 7.45 -0.84
CA HIS A 171 0.95 8.03 -2.11
C HIS A 171 2.48 8.14 -2.20
N MET A 172 3.07 7.64 -3.29
CA MET A 172 4.52 7.57 -3.54
C MET A 172 5.34 6.92 -2.40
N GLY A 173 4.69 6.24 -1.44
CA GLY A 173 5.35 5.65 -0.29
C GLY A 173 5.94 6.68 0.70
N THR A 174 5.56 7.95 0.61
CA THR A 174 6.17 9.07 1.35
C THR A 174 6.09 8.89 2.86
N ALA A 175 4.96 8.38 3.38
CA ALA A 175 4.81 8.14 4.82
C ALA A 175 5.70 6.98 5.34
N ALA A 176 6.33 6.21 4.45
CA ALA A 176 7.33 5.20 4.81
C ALA A 176 8.77 5.60 4.43
N ALA A 177 8.99 6.81 3.90
CA ALA A 177 10.31 7.28 3.47
C ALA A 177 11.29 7.51 4.65
N ARG A 178 10.76 7.68 5.89
CA ARG A 178 11.53 7.76 7.14
C ARG A 178 10.85 6.93 8.22
N PRO A 179 11.63 6.31 9.15
CA PRO A 179 11.05 5.54 10.25
C PRO A 179 10.10 6.35 11.15
N ASP A 180 10.41 7.61 11.44
CA ASP A 180 9.58 8.49 12.27
C ASP A 180 8.28 8.92 11.56
N TYR A 181 8.27 9.04 10.23
CA TYR A 181 7.05 9.24 9.45
C TYR A 181 6.15 8.00 9.50
N TYR A 182 6.76 6.82 9.37
CA TYR A 182 6.01 5.58 9.48
C TYR A 182 5.42 5.39 10.88
N ALA A 183 6.17 5.77 11.93
CA ALA A 183 5.64 5.77 13.29
C ALA A 183 4.44 6.71 13.45
N ALA A 184 4.45 7.88 12.80
CA ALA A 184 3.32 8.80 12.78
C ALA A 184 2.08 8.17 12.11
N LEU A 185 2.28 7.50 10.96
CA LEU A 185 1.21 6.74 10.29
C LEU A 185 0.63 5.66 11.20
N VAL A 186 1.47 4.79 11.77
CA VAL A 186 1.05 3.71 12.68
C VAL A 186 0.25 4.26 13.86
N LYS A 187 0.74 5.35 14.47
CA LYS A 187 0.04 6.01 15.59
C LYS A 187 -1.37 6.47 15.21
N VAL A 188 -1.52 7.16 14.08
CA VAL A 188 -2.82 7.64 13.62
C VAL A 188 -3.72 6.46 13.23
N ALA A 189 -3.19 5.46 12.52
CA ALA A 189 -3.94 4.24 12.16
C ALA A 189 -4.52 3.54 13.40
N HIS A 190 -3.72 3.37 14.46
CA HIS A 190 -4.17 2.77 15.72
C HIS A 190 -5.25 3.60 16.43
N GLU A 191 -5.12 4.95 16.46
CA GLU A 191 -6.12 5.83 17.05
C GLU A 191 -7.48 5.70 16.39
N TYR A 192 -7.50 5.60 15.05
CA TYR A 192 -8.74 5.46 14.28
C TYR A 192 -9.16 4.01 14.03
N LYS A 193 -8.40 3.05 14.55
CA LYS A 193 -8.65 1.59 14.39
C LYS A 193 -8.75 1.21 12.91
N LEU A 194 -7.81 1.65 12.12
CA LEU A 194 -7.70 1.39 10.69
C LEU A 194 -6.50 0.47 10.42
N PRO A 195 -6.68 -0.61 9.65
CA PRO A 195 -5.54 -1.31 9.10
C PRO A 195 -4.79 -0.38 8.14
N PHE A 196 -3.52 -0.62 7.95
CA PHE A 196 -2.67 0.19 7.07
C PHE A 196 -1.71 -0.68 6.27
N LEU A 197 -1.20 -0.14 5.18
CA LEU A 197 -0.28 -0.88 4.32
C LEU A 197 1.06 -1.14 5.03
N ALA A 198 1.22 -2.37 5.51
CA ALA A 198 2.45 -2.92 6.04
C ALA A 198 2.80 -4.19 5.26
N VAL A 199 4.04 -4.32 4.76
CA VAL A 199 4.45 -5.39 3.86
C VAL A 199 5.74 -6.04 4.33
N ARG A 200 5.77 -7.36 4.38
CA ARG A 200 6.92 -8.14 4.87
C ARG A 200 8.14 -8.06 3.94
N ALA A 201 7.92 -8.05 2.64
CA ALA A 201 8.97 -8.27 1.63
C ALA A 201 9.62 -7.00 1.08
N HIS A 202 9.11 -5.82 1.38
CA HIS A 202 9.66 -4.57 0.83
C HIS A 202 9.84 -3.50 1.89
N ALA A 203 11.05 -2.97 1.94
CA ALA A 203 11.47 -1.63 2.35
C ALA A 203 11.02 -1.10 3.72
N LEU A 204 10.19 -1.80 4.47
CA LEU A 204 10.13 -1.50 5.89
C LEU A 204 11.45 -2.00 6.48
N SER A 205 12.29 -1.07 6.90
CA SER A 205 13.48 -1.39 7.66
C SER A 205 13.09 -2.27 8.86
N ASP A 206 14.01 -3.06 9.40
CA ASP A 206 13.76 -3.80 10.64
C ASP A 206 13.19 -2.87 11.73
N THR A 207 13.53 -1.59 11.70
CA THR A 207 12.99 -0.54 12.57
C THR A 207 11.49 -0.35 12.38
N ALA A 208 11.00 -0.23 11.16
CA ALA A 208 9.56 -0.06 10.89
C ALA A 208 8.77 -1.32 11.26
N LEU A 209 9.30 -2.52 10.97
CA LEU A 209 8.69 -3.78 11.39
C LEU A 209 8.65 -3.92 12.92
N SER A 210 9.64 -3.38 13.66
CA SER A 210 9.65 -3.39 15.11
C SER A 210 8.60 -2.46 15.77
N MET A 211 8.01 -1.55 15.01
CA MET A 211 6.92 -0.68 15.47
C MET A 211 5.55 -1.38 15.43
N LEU A 212 5.46 -2.51 14.73
CA LEU A 212 4.22 -3.25 14.56
C LEU A 212 3.99 -4.19 15.75
N SER A 213 2.73 -4.36 16.09
CA SER A 213 2.26 -5.32 17.09
C SER A 213 1.76 -6.61 16.44
N ASP A 214 1.44 -7.60 17.25
CA ASP A 214 0.79 -8.86 16.82
C ASP A 214 -0.66 -8.66 16.33
N LYS A 215 -1.22 -7.47 16.56
CA LYS A 215 -2.55 -7.08 16.07
C LYS A 215 -2.51 -6.44 14.69
N ASP A 216 -1.35 -5.96 14.24
CA ASP A 216 -1.21 -5.31 12.94
C ASP A 216 -1.19 -6.35 11.81
N ILE A 217 -1.84 -5.98 10.72
CA ILE A 217 -1.93 -6.84 9.54
C ILE A 217 -0.73 -6.55 8.65
N VAL A 218 0.10 -7.58 8.41
CA VAL A 218 1.27 -7.47 7.54
C VAL A 218 1.07 -8.37 6.32
N LEU A 219 1.04 -7.76 5.15
CA LEU A 219 0.90 -8.44 3.86
C LEU A 219 2.21 -9.11 3.46
N ASP A 220 2.13 -10.17 2.66
CA ASP A 220 3.32 -10.91 2.23
C ASP A 220 4.07 -10.23 1.09
N SER A 221 3.36 -9.59 0.15
CA SER A 221 4.00 -8.81 -0.92
C SER A 221 3.10 -7.72 -1.51
N VAL A 222 3.74 -6.74 -2.14
CA VAL A 222 3.13 -5.78 -3.07
C VAL A 222 3.55 -6.13 -4.48
N VAL A 223 2.62 -6.02 -5.41
CA VAL A 223 2.84 -6.11 -6.85
C VAL A 223 2.48 -4.76 -7.45
N ILE A 224 3.43 -4.13 -8.08
CA ILE A 224 3.26 -2.88 -8.84
C ILE A 224 4.11 -2.98 -10.12
N PHE A 225 3.62 -2.45 -11.21
CA PHE A 225 4.37 -2.40 -12.45
C PHE A 225 5.02 -1.03 -12.65
N GLY A 226 6.16 -1.05 -13.32
CA GLY A 226 6.95 0.14 -13.61
C GLY A 226 7.16 0.33 -15.13
N PRO A 227 7.89 1.36 -15.54
CA PRO A 227 8.07 1.76 -16.95
C PRO A 227 8.80 0.73 -17.82
N GLN A 228 9.34 -0.34 -17.23
CA GLN A 228 9.98 -1.45 -17.96
C GLN A 228 8.99 -2.35 -18.70
N VAL A 229 7.68 -2.25 -18.41
CA VAL A 229 6.65 -3.05 -19.08
C VAL A 229 6.27 -2.37 -20.39
N SER A 230 6.42 -3.08 -21.50
CA SER A 230 6.01 -2.52 -22.80
C SER A 230 4.48 -2.44 -22.92
N PRO A 231 3.95 -1.38 -23.57
CA PRO A 231 2.50 -1.23 -23.72
C PRO A 231 1.78 -2.43 -24.32
N GLY A 232 2.40 -3.10 -25.29
CA GLY A 232 1.80 -4.28 -25.95
C GLY A 232 1.79 -5.55 -25.10
N GLU A 233 2.55 -5.59 -23.99
CA GLU A 233 2.65 -6.73 -23.09
C GLU A 233 1.92 -6.47 -21.75
N TRP A 234 1.18 -5.37 -21.65
CA TRP A 234 0.61 -4.90 -20.38
C TRP A 234 -0.26 -5.97 -19.72
N THR A 235 -1.35 -6.38 -20.34
CA THR A 235 -2.27 -7.39 -19.81
C THR A 235 -1.56 -8.73 -19.59
N SER A 236 -0.71 -9.17 -20.54
CA SER A 236 0.01 -10.45 -20.41
C SER A 236 0.98 -10.46 -19.24
N THR A 237 1.56 -9.30 -18.89
CA THR A 237 2.42 -9.16 -17.73
C THR A 237 1.64 -9.32 -16.43
N TYR A 238 0.43 -8.75 -16.33
CA TYR A 238 -0.48 -8.99 -15.21
C TYR A 238 -0.82 -10.47 -15.06
N VAL A 239 -1.24 -11.11 -16.14
CA VAL A 239 -1.59 -12.55 -16.17
C VAL A 239 -0.41 -13.40 -15.68
N LYS A 240 0.79 -13.14 -16.21
CA LYS A 240 2.01 -13.83 -15.78
C LYS A 240 2.29 -13.65 -14.29
N ARG A 241 2.15 -12.43 -13.78
CA ARG A 241 2.40 -12.14 -12.36
C ARG A 241 1.40 -12.85 -11.45
N LEU A 242 0.15 -12.94 -11.83
CA LEU A 242 -0.86 -13.71 -11.08
C LEU A 242 -0.48 -15.20 -10.98
N ALA A 243 0.04 -15.79 -12.06
CA ALA A 243 0.48 -17.19 -12.07
C ALA A 243 1.69 -17.45 -11.15
N GLU A 244 2.52 -16.44 -10.91
CA GLU A 244 3.71 -16.52 -10.06
C GLU A 244 3.42 -16.36 -8.57
N LEU A 245 2.22 -15.91 -8.16
CA LEU A 245 1.86 -15.70 -6.76
C LEU A 245 1.99 -16.99 -5.95
N LYS A 246 2.58 -16.86 -4.77
CA LYS A 246 2.72 -17.94 -3.78
C LYS A 246 1.55 -17.89 -2.79
N PRO A 247 1.34 -18.93 -1.96
CA PRO A 247 0.44 -18.81 -0.82
C PRO A 247 0.77 -17.59 0.06
N GLY A 248 -0.26 -16.87 0.50
CA GLY A 248 -0.12 -15.63 1.29
C GLY A 248 -1.11 -14.56 0.89
N VAL A 249 -0.96 -13.36 1.45
CA VAL A 249 -1.79 -12.18 1.18
C VAL A 249 -0.98 -11.17 0.37
N HIS A 250 -1.46 -10.88 -0.82
CA HIS A 250 -0.79 -10.02 -1.79
C HIS A 250 -1.61 -8.77 -2.08
N TYR A 251 -0.92 -7.69 -2.42
CA TYR A 251 -1.50 -6.40 -2.74
C TYR A 251 -1.05 -5.98 -4.14
N LEU A 252 -1.99 -5.97 -5.10
CA LEU A 252 -1.76 -5.55 -6.47
C LEU A 252 -2.23 -4.11 -6.62
N ILE A 253 -1.30 -3.21 -6.84
CA ILE A 253 -1.57 -1.79 -7.07
C ILE A 253 -1.79 -1.56 -8.57
N VAL A 254 -2.88 -0.87 -8.88
CA VAL A 254 -3.20 -0.37 -10.22
C VAL A 254 -3.60 1.10 -10.16
N HIS A 255 -3.23 1.86 -11.18
CA HIS A 255 -3.61 3.26 -11.31
C HIS A 255 -4.58 3.37 -12.49
N LEU A 256 -5.87 3.52 -12.19
CA LEU A 256 -6.91 3.51 -13.20
C LEU A 256 -7.20 4.92 -13.72
N GLY A 257 -7.62 5.04 -14.97
CA GLY A 257 -8.03 6.30 -15.57
C GLY A 257 -8.35 6.12 -17.05
N TYR A 258 -9.13 7.04 -17.62
CA TYR A 258 -9.32 7.10 -19.06
C TYR A 258 -8.29 8.04 -19.70
N ASP A 259 -7.73 7.66 -20.84
CA ASP A 259 -6.80 8.50 -21.62
C ASP A 259 -7.58 9.56 -22.40
N ASP A 260 -8.14 10.51 -21.67
CA ASP A 260 -8.93 11.61 -22.20
C ASP A 260 -8.23 12.99 -22.04
N SER A 261 -8.89 14.03 -22.51
CA SER A 261 -8.32 15.39 -22.52
C SER A 261 -8.06 15.95 -21.12
N GLU A 262 -8.84 15.55 -20.09
CA GLU A 262 -8.60 15.97 -18.72
C GLU A 262 -7.30 15.33 -18.21
N LEU A 263 -7.25 14.00 -18.26
CA LEU A 263 -6.12 13.27 -17.69
C LEU A 263 -4.81 13.55 -18.44
N GLN A 264 -4.86 13.71 -19.77
CA GLN A 264 -3.73 14.16 -20.58
C GLN A 264 -3.22 15.54 -20.16
N ALA A 265 -4.14 16.49 -19.87
CA ALA A 265 -3.76 17.84 -19.47
C ALA A 265 -3.11 17.89 -18.09
N VAL A 266 -3.65 17.14 -17.11
CA VAL A 266 -3.12 17.19 -15.73
C VAL A 266 -1.85 16.33 -15.56
N THR A 267 -1.63 15.32 -16.42
CA THR A 267 -0.43 14.47 -16.42
C THR A 267 0.59 14.84 -17.51
N VAL A 268 0.57 16.08 -17.99
CA VAL A 268 1.53 16.57 -19.00
C VAL A 268 2.97 16.34 -18.50
N ASN A 269 3.84 15.84 -19.38
CA ASN A 269 5.23 15.46 -19.07
C ASN A 269 5.39 14.31 -18.04
N HIS A 270 4.30 13.63 -17.68
CA HIS A 270 4.31 12.47 -16.80
C HIS A 270 3.87 11.20 -17.55
N PRO A 271 4.73 10.59 -18.38
CA PRO A 271 4.38 9.38 -19.13
C PRO A 271 4.19 8.17 -18.20
N ASP A 272 4.97 8.09 -17.12
CA ASP A 272 4.82 7.05 -16.09
C ASP A 272 3.66 7.43 -15.17
N TYR A 273 2.72 6.51 -15.01
CA TYR A 273 1.47 6.72 -14.26
C TYR A 273 0.57 7.85 -14.80
N GLY A 274 0.83 8.34 -16.04
CA GLY A 274 0.02 9.31 -16.73
C GLY A 274 -1.18 8.69 -17.45
N ALA A 275 -1.87 9.48 -18.31
CA ALA A 275 -3.15 9.11 -18.91
C ALA A 275 -3.12 7.76 -19.63
N ALA A 276 -2.20 7.57 -20.59
CA ALA A 276 -2.10 6.31 -21.34
C ALA A 276 -1.68 5.10 -20.48
N TRP A 277 -0.95 5.32 -19.40
CA TRP A 277 -0.62 4.27 -18.43
C TRP A 277 -1.87 3.79 -17.70
N ARG A 278 -2.63 4.73 -17.15
CA ARG A 278 -3.83 4.47 -16.35
C ARG A 278 -4.91 3.76 -17.15
N GLU A 279 -5.06 4.10 -18.43
CA GLU A 279 -5.97 3.41 -19.32
C GLU A 279 -5.53 1.96 -19.58
N ARG A 280 -4.22 1.70 -19.72
CA ARG A 280 -3.70 0.33 -19.84
C ARG A 280 -3.97 -0.51 -18.58
N ASP A 281 -3.78 0.07 -17.39
CA ASP A 281 -4.13 -0.60 -16.13
C ASP A 281 -5.62 -0.92 -16.07
N PHE A 282 -6.47 0.07 -16.43
CA PHE A 282 -7.91 -0.13 -16.49
C PHE A 282 -8.28 -1.28 -17.44
N HIS A 283 -7.78 -1.26 -18.66
CA HIS A 283 -8.05 -2.33 -19.62
C HIS A 283 -7.52 -3.68 -19.17
N ALA A 284 -6.38 -3.73 -18.51
CA ALA A 284 -5.81 -4.99 -18.02
C ALA A 284 -6.70 -5.64 -16.96
N VAL A 285 -7.10 -4.92 -15.91
CA VAL A 285 -7.93 -5.49 -14.84
C VAL A 285 -9.36 -5.79 -15.28
N MET A 286 -9.87 -5.05 -16.28
CA MET A 286 -11.20 -5.27 -16.86
C MET A 286 -11.22 -6.43 -17.88
N SER A 287 -10.06 -6.95 -18.29
CA SER A 287 -9.96 -7.93 -19.36
C SER A 287 -10.46 -9.33 -18.95
N PRO A 288 -11.06 -10.08 -19.88
CA PRO A 288 -11.41 -11.48 -19.64
C PRO A 288 -10.19 -12.35 -19.30
N GLU A 289 -9.02 -12.02 -19.85
CA GLU A 289 -7.77 -12.75 -19.62
C GLU A 289 -7.31 -12.61 -18.17
N PHE A 290 -7.41 -11.41 -17.59
CA PHE A 290 -7.08 -11.16 -16.20
C PHE A 290 -8.02 -11.92 -15.26
N LYS A 291 -9.33 -11.85 -15.52
CA LYS A 291 -10.35 -12.58 -14.77
C LYS A 291 -10.11 -14.09 -14.82
N LYS A 292 -9.86 -14.61 -16.02
CA LYS A 292 -9.54 -16.03 -16.21
C LYS A 292 -8.27 -16.43 -15.46
N ALA A 293 -7.25 -15.57 -15.43
CA ALA A 293 -6.01 -15.86 -14.71
C ALA A 293 -6.21 -15.95 -13.20
N LEU A 294 -7.12 -15.16 -12.61
CA LEU A 294 -7.50 -15.29 -11.19
C LEU A 294 -8.11 -16.67 -10.92
N GLU A 295 -9.02 -17.11 -11.77
CA GLU A 295 -9.72 -18.42 -11.67
C GLU A 295 -8.74 -19.59 -11.85
N ASP A 296 -7.94 -19.58 -12.93
CA ASP A 296 -6.99 -20.65 -13.28
C ASP A 296 -5.92 -20.86 -12.20
N ASN A 297 -5.53 -19.78 -11.50
CA ASN A 297 -4.53 -19.83 -10.45
C ASN A 297 -5.12 -19.96 -9.04
N HIS A 298 -6.43 -20.17 -8.91
CA HIS A 298 -7.15 -20.32 -7.65
C HIS A 298 -6.88 -19.17 -6.68
N ILE A 299 -6.87 -17.93 -7.21
CA ILE A 299 -6.66 -16.72 -6.42
C ILE A 299 -8.00 -16.27 -5.84
N ILE A 300 -8.03 -16.08 -4.53
CA ILE A 300 -9.20 -15.58 -3.81
C ILE A 300 -9.03 -14.07 -3.69
N VAL A 301 -9.90 -13.32 -4.34
CA VAL A 301 -9.91 -11.86 -4.22
C VAL A 301 -10.58 -11.48 -2.91
N ILE A 302 -9.88 -10.67 -2.12
CA ILE A 302 -10.35 -10.10 -0.83
C ILE A 302 -10.22 -8.58 -0.86
N GLY A 303 -10.84 -7.90 0.12
CA GLY A 303 -10.70 -6.46 0.33
C GLY A 303 -10.07 -6.12 1.67
N TRP A 304 -9.75 -4.84 1.87
CA TRP A 304 -9.33 -4.31 3.16
C TRP A 304 -10.43 -4.41 4.21
N LYS A 305 -11.70 -4.34 3.79
CA LYS A 305 -12.86 -4.60 4.68
C LYS A 305 -12.82 -5.98 5.34
N ASP A 306 -12.30 -6.99 4.62
CA ASP A 306 -12.16 -8.34 5.18
C ASP A 306 -11.04 -8.36 6.23
N LEU A 307 -9.92 -7.71 5.94
CA LEU A 307 -8.81 -7.59 6.88
C LEU A 307 -9.19 -6.77 8.11
N LYS A 308 -9.96 -5.69 7.95
CA LYS A 308 -10.44 -4.85 9.05
C LYS A 308 -11.25 -5.62 10.10
N LYS A 309 -11.93 -6.70 9.72
CA LYS A 309 -12.64 -7.59 10.65
C LYS A 309 -11.72 -8.33 11.62
N LEU A 310 -10.43 -8.35 11.34
CA LEU A 310 -9.43 -9.04 12.16
C LEU A 310 -8.82 -8.15 13.26
N LEU A 311 -9.09 -6.83 13.22
CA LEU A 311 -8.72 -5.86 14.26
C LEU A 311 -9.79 -5.86 15.39
#